data_982b46926568e4d497bc4c394a25b863
#
_entry.id   982b46926568e4d497bc4c394a25b863
#
_cell.length_a   1.000
_cell.length_b   1.000
_cell.length_c   1.000
_cell.angle_alpha   90.00
_cell.angle_beta   90.00
_cell.angle_gamma   90.00
#
_symmetry.space_group_name_H-M   'P 1'
#
loop_
_entity.id
_entity.type
_entity.pdbx_description
1 polymer ?
#
loop_
_entity_poly.entity_id
_entity_poly.type
_entity_poly.pdbx_seq_one_letter_code
_entity_poly.pdbx_strand_id
1 'polypeptide(L)'
;LKELLGNTLNKVSKTTISPKSYNNKYGVPLSLFKINQNDDYGVIEVGMDKKGEIDQLSRIIQPDISVITNINYAHAKNFKNIRQIALAKAEIINNIKDNGHVVLNADDTFFGLHKKIAHKKKIKVLSFGINNQYADIKLNNIIKSKKKYKICIKINNIKKNFSVSNDFQNYIYNILAALTVKSVFFNILKLDKNIFLNFK
;
A
#
# COMPACT_ATOMS: atom_id res chain seq x y z
N LEU A 1 -5.21 -0.76 5.27
CA LEU A 1 -3.78 -0.71 4.94
C LEU A 1 -3.04 0.34 5.76
N LYS A 2 -3.51 1.58 5.79
CA LYS A 2 -2.85 2.73 6.45
C LYS A 2 -2.38 2.41 7.87
N GLU A 3 -3.29 1.94 8.73
CA GLU A 3 -2.96 1.60 10.12
C GLU A 3 -1.94 0.46 10.21
N LEU A 4 -2.11 -0.60 9.41
CA LEU A 4 -1.18 -1.73 9.41
C LEU A 4 0.23 -1.31 8.97
N LEU A 5 0.34 -0.54 7.89
CA LEU A 5 1.63 -0.02 7.41
C LEU A 5 2.26 0.92 8.44
N GLY A 6 1.51 1.91 8.90
CA GLY A 6 2.01 2.91 9.84
C GLY A 6 2.44 2.28 11.17
N ASN A 7 1.63 1.41 11.75
CA ASN A 7 1.98 0.73 13.01
C ASN A 7 3.19 -0.19 12.86
N THR A 8 3.33 -0.87 11.71
CA THR A 8 4.51 -1.71 11.47
C THR A 8 5.78 -0.90 11.16
N LEU A 9 5.66 0.27 10.54
CA LEU A 9 6.77 1.20 10.38
C LEU A 9 7.18 1.79 11.73
N ASN A 10 6.23 2.17 12.57
CA ASN A 10 6.49 2.77 13.88
C ASN A 10 7.21 1.82 14.88
N LYS A 11 7.26 0.52 14.57
CA LYS A 11 8.09 -0.45 15.32
C LYS A 11 9.59 -0.34 15.01
N VAL A 12 9.97 0.34 13.94
CA VAL A 12 11.36 0.41 13.46
C VAL A 12 11.84 1.84 13.24
N SER A 13 10.92 2.80 13.06
CA SER A 13 11.23 4.20 12.78
C SER A 13 10.06 5.09 13.17
N LYS A 14 10.32 6.32 13.56
CA LYS A 14 9.30 7.27 13.96
C LYS A 14 8.36 7.58 12.79
N THR A 15 7.06 7.35 12.98
CA THR A 15 6.08 7.39 11.88
C THR A 15 4.82 8.12 12.31
N THR A 16 4.44 9.17 11.58
CA THR A 16 3.12 9.80 11.70
C THR A 16 2.14 9.14 10.75
N ILE A 17 0.93 8.84 11.23
CA ILE A 17 -0.17 8.23 10.47
C ILE A 17 -1.32 9.22 10.41
N SER A 18 -1.91 9.42 9.22
CA SER A 18 -3.11 10.25 9.09
C SER A 18 -4.25 9.69 9.98
N PRO A 19 -4.89 10.54 10.80
CA PRO A 19 -5.88 10.06 11.77
C PRO A 19 -7.18 9.64 11.09
N LYS A 20 -7.84 8.60 11.62
CA LYS A 20 -9.17 8.15 11.18
C LYS A 20 -9.30 8.13 9.65
N SER A 21 -10.39 8.71 9.12
CA SER A 21 -10.66 8.84 7.67
C SER A 21 -10.32 10.24 7.14
N TYR A 22 -9.23 10.85 7.62
CA TYR A 22 -8.77 12.17 7.15
C TYR A 22 -8.09 12.03 5.78
N ASN A 23 -8.89 11.68 4.76
CA ASN A 23 -8.44 11.30 3.41
C ASN A 23 -8.98 12.22 2.30
N ASN A 24 -9.65 13.32 2.65
CA ASN A 24 -10.25 14.29 1.74
C ASN A 24 -9.51 15.65 1.77
N LYS A 25 -10.06 16.65 1.03
CA LYS A 25 -9.47 17.99 0.87
C LYS A 25 -9.22 18.77 2.18
N TYR A 26 -9.87 18.40 3.26
CA TYR A 26 -9.65 18.97 4.59
C TYR A 26 -8.73 18.10 5.45
N GLY A 27 -8.97 16.78 5.40
CA GLY A 27 -8.25 15.82 6.23
C GLY A 27 -6.80 15.61 5.82
N VAL A 28 -6.48 15.65 4.52
CA VAL A 28 -5.11 15.49 4.04
C VAL A 28 -4.20 16.63 4.49
N PRO A 29 -4.54 17.93 4.31
CA PRO A 29 -3.73 19.02 4.84
C PRO A 29 -3.54 18.93 6.36
N LEU A 30 -4.62 18.66 7.11
CA LEU A 30 -4.53 18.50 8.57
C LEU A 30 -3.63 17.32 8.97
N SER A 31 -3.57 16.26 8.17
CA SER A 31 -2.67 15.15 8.41
C SER A 31 -1.21 15.52 8.13
N LEU A 32 -0.95 16.30 7.10
CA LEU A 32 0.40 16.81 6.79
C LEU A 32 0.94 17.73 7.88
N PHE A 33 0.11 18.60 8.46
CA PHE A 33 0.49 19.43 9.60
C PHE A 33 0.86 18.66 10.87
N LYS A 34 0.48 17.39 10.98
CA LYS A 34 0.86 16.52 12.10
C LYS A 34 2.23 15.85 11.94
N ILE A 35 2.79 15.88 10.75
CA ILE A 35 4.13 15.34 10.51
C ILE A 35 5.15 16.25 11.14
N ASN A 36 5.96 15.71 12.04
CA ASN A 36 7.02 16.44 12.73
C ASN A 36 8.34 16.31 11.96
N GLN A 37 9.24 17.27 12.15
CA GLN A 37 10.57 17.24 11.53
C GLN A 37 11.41 16.00 11.90
N ASN A 38 11.10 15.38 13.04
CA ASN A 38 11.78 14.18 13.53
C ASN A 38 11.10 12.87 13.12
N ASP A 39 10.06 12.93 12.28
CA ASP A 39 9.44 11.72 11.77
C ASP A 39 10.18 11.24 10.51
N ASP A 40 10.54 9.95 10.50
CA ASP A 40 11.18 9.32 9.34
C ASP A 40 10.16 9.05 8.22
N TYR A 41 8.88 8.80 8.60
CA TYR A 41 7.81 8.46 7.67
C TYR A 41 6.50 9.17 8.00
N GLY A 42 5.78 9.58 6.94
CA GLY A 42 4.37 9.98 6.98
C GLY A 42 3.52 8.99 6.19
N VAL A 43 2.50 8.40 6.81
CA VAL A 43 1.55 7.50 6.13
C VAL A 43 0.20 8.21 6.00
N ILE A 44 -0.11 8.66 4.79
CA ILE A 44 -1.30 9.46 4.49
C ILE A 44 -2.27 8.65 3.62
N GLU A 45 -3.53 8.59 4.03
CA GLU A 45 -4.60 8.00 3.22
C GLU A 45 -5.20 9.08 2.31
N VAL A 46 -5.45 8.72 1.05
CA VAL A 46 -6.08 9.59 0.05
C VAL A 46 -7.35 8.92 -0.45
N GLY A 47 -8.47 9.59 -0.25
CA GLY A 47 -9.79 9.19 -0.75
C GLY A 47 -10.23 10.04 -1.95
N MET A 48 -11.33 9.62 -2.59
CA MET A 48 -11.96 10.37 -3.65
C MET A 48 -13.47 10.08 -3.72
N ASP A 49 -14.23 11.06 -4.15
CA ASP A 49 -15.62 10.91 -4.59
C ASP A 49 -15.77 11.14 -6.09
N LYS A 50 -14.87 11.87 -6.72
CA LYS A 50 -14.88 12.18 -8.16
C LYS A 50 -13.46 12.30 -8.72
N LYS A 51 -13.40 12.26 -10.06
CA LYS A 51 -12.18 12.46 -10.83
C LYS A 51 -11.51 13.79 -10.48
N GLY A 52 -10.17 13.79 -10.41
CA GLY A 52 -9.34 14.97 -10.16
C GLY A 52 -9.03 15.20 -8.67
N GLU A 53 -9.78 14.60 -7.74
CA GLU A 53 -9.53 14.80 -6.31
C GLU A 53 -8.22 14.16 -5.83
N ILE A 54 -7.91 12.97 -6.33
CA ILE A 54 -6.63 12.31 -6.00
C ILE A 54 -5.46 13.09 -6.58
N ASP A 55 -5.58 13.64 -7.80
CA ASP A 55 -4.54 14.49 -8.37
C ASP A 55 -4.27 15.72 -7.49
N GLN A 56 -5.32 16.44 -7.09
CA GLN A 56 -5.20 17.60 -6.22
C GLN A 56 -4.54 17.28 -4.88
N LEU A 57 -4.98 16.21 -4.23
CA LEU A 57 -4.47 15.82 -2.92
C LEU A 57 -3.04 15.29 -3.01
N SER A 58 -2.74 14.47 -3.98
CA SER A 58 -1.39 13.93 -4.16
C SER A 58 -0.36 14.99 -4.60
N ARG A 59 -0.82 16.05 -5.28
CA ARG A 59 0.03 17.21 -5.61
C ARG A 59 0.51 17.96 -4.37
N ILE A 60 -0.32 18.02 -3.32
CA ILE A 60 0.06 18.62 -2.04
C ILE A 60 0.99 17.69 -1.26
N ILE A 61 0.74 16.37 -1.30
CA ILE A 61 1.52 15.37 -0.57
C ILE A 61 2.91 15.17 -1.19
N GLN A 62 2.98 15.10 -2.52
CA GLN A 62 4.19 14.72 -3.28
C GLN A 62 4.85 13.44 -2.71
N PRO A 63 4.16 12.29 -2.81
CA PRO A 63 4.60 11.09 -2.13
C PRO A 63 5.88 10.51 -2.74
N ASP A 64 6.74 9.95 -1.91
CA ASP A 64 7.89 9.13 -2.35
C ASP A 64 7.43 7.74 -2.79
N ILE A 65 6.38 7.22 -2.12
CA ILE A 65 5.75 5.93 -2.46
C ILE A 65 4.23 6.10 -2.43
N SER A 66 3.57 5.63 -3.48
CA SER A 66 2.11 5.50 -3.51
C SER A 66 1.70 4.04 -3.57
N VAL A 67 0.55 3.71 -2.98
CA VAL A 67 -0.02 2.36 -3.00
C VAL A 67 -1.43 2.39 -3.57
N ILE A 68 -1.68 1.60 -4.61
CA ILE A 68 -3.03 1.33 -5.12
C ILE A 68 -3.35 -0.13 -4.78
N THR A 69 -4.26 -0.34 -3.82
CA THR A 69 -4.56 -1.66 -3.26
C THR A 69 -5.42 -2.51 -4.17
N ASN A 70 -6.59 -1.97 -4.53
CA ASN A 70 -7.58 -2.66 -5.37
C ASN A 70 -8.56 -1.65 -5.96
N ILE A 71 -9.20 -2.07 -7.04
CA ILE A 71 -10.24 -1.31 -7.72
C ILE A 71 -11.58 -2.02 -7.51
N ASN A 72 -12.49 -1.36 -6.81
CA ASN A 72 -13.84 -1.86 -6.56
C ASN A 72 -14.86 -0.76 -6.92
N TYR A 73 -16.13 -1.13 -7.03
CA TYR A 73 -17.26 -0.22 -7.29
C TYR A 73 -17.58 0.74 -6.12
N ALA A 74 -16.64 0.99 -5.19
CA ALA A 74 -16.81 2.05 -4.20
C ALA A 74 -16.98 3.41 -4.91
N HIS A 75 -17.88 4.25 -4.42
CA HIS A 75 -18.16 5.59 -4.97
C HIS A 75 -18.79 5.60 -6.39
N ALA A 76 -19.49 4.53 -6.77
CA ALA A 76 -20.07 4.31 -8.10
C ALA A 76 -21.02 5.42 -8.58
N LYS A 77 -21.58 6.22 -7.67
CA LYS A 77 -22.52 7.31 -8.03
C LYS A 77 -21.91 8.38 -8.94
N ASN A 78 -20.60 8.60 -8.85
CA ASN A 78 -19.89 9.67 -9.57
C ASN A 78 -19.05 9.15 -10.76
N PHE A 79 -19.11 7.84 -11.06
CA PHE A 79 -18.33 7.23 -12.13
C PHE A 79 -19.22 6.35 -13.02
N LYS A 80 -19.08 6.49 -14.33
CA LYS A 80 -19.87 5.73 -15.31
C LYS A 80 -19.53 4.23 -15.32
N ASN A 81 -18.31 3.86 -14.97
CA ASN A 81 -17.83 2.48 -14.95
C ASN A 81 -16.56 2.34 -14.09
N ILE A 82 -16.23 1.10 -13.77
CA ILE A 82 -15.08 0.76 -12.90
C ILE A 82 -13.73 1.22 -13.49
N ARG A 83 -13.60 1.30 -14.82
CA ARG A 83 -12.40 1.80 -15.48
C ARG A 83 -12.14 3.28 -15.15
N GLN A 84 -13.20 4.10 -15.02
CA GLN A 84 -13.05 5.50 -14.60
C GLN A 84 -12.55 5.59 -13.15
N ILE A 85 -13.01 4.69 -12.27
CA ILE A 85 -12.50 4.59 -10.89
C ILE A 85 -11.00 4.22 -10.92
N ALA A 86 -10.60 3.26 -11.75
CA ALA A 86 -9.21 2.87 -11.90
C ALA A 86 -8.33 4.04 -12.37
N LEU A 87 -8.80 4.81 -13.36
CA LEU A 87 -8.08 5.99 -13.87
C LEU A 87 -8.00 7.10 -12.81
N ALA A 88 -9.08 7.34 -12.05
CA ALA A 88 -9.06 8.33 -10.98
C ALA A 88 -8.10 7.95 -9.86
N LYS A 89 -8.06 6.67 -9.45
CA LYS A 89 -7.06 6.21 -8.48
C LYS A 89 -5.62 6.30 -9.01
N ALA A 90 -5.43 6.10 -10.32
CA ALA A 90 -4.13 6.24 -10.96
C ALA A 90 -3.59 7.69 -11.00
N GLU A 91 -4.44 8.70 -10.76
CA GLU A 91 -4.02 10.10 -10.69
C GLU A 91 -2.89 10.32 -9.67
N ILE A 92 -2.84 9.52 -8.59
CA ILE A 92 -1.78 9.59 -7.59
C ILE A 92 -0.38 9.37 -8.18
N ILE A 93 -0.28 8.60 -9.28
CA ILE A 93 1.00 8.29 -9.94
C ILE A 93 1.63 9.55 -10.55
N ASN A 94 0.80 10.52 -10.94
CA ASN A 94 1.27 11.76 -11.59
C ASN A 94 2.13 12.64 -10.67
N ASN A 95 1.95 12.51 -9.37
CA ASN A 95 2.54 13.38 -8.36
C ASN A 95 3.52 12.65 -7.44
N ILE A 96 3.91 11.42 -7.79
CA ILE A 96 5.02 10.72 -7.14
C ILE A 96 6.31 11.47 -7.49
N LYS A 97 7.16 11.71 -6.49
CA LYS A 97 8.47 12.35 -6.69
C LYS A 97 9.35 11.57 -7.68
N ASP A 98 10.31 12.24 -8.28
CA ASP A 98 11.29 11.61 -9.13
C ASP A 98 12.03 10.48 -8.40
N ASN A 99 12.26 9.36 -9.09
CA ASN A 99 12.81 8.13 -8.52
C ASN A 99 11.92 7.43 -7.48
N GLY A 100 10.71 7.92 -7.23
CA GLY A 100 9.75 7.29 -6.33
C GLY A 100 9.15 6.00 -6.88
N HIS A 101 8.25 5.40 -6.09
CA HIS A 101 7.69 4.09 -6.39
C HIS A 101 6.16 4.10 -6.36
N VAL A 102 5.56 3.28 -7.19
CA VAL A 102 4.17 2.88 -7.03
C VAL A 102 4.09 1.39 -6.69
N VAL A 103 3.35 1.08 -5.64
CA VAL A 103 3.08 -0.29 -5.20
C VAL A 103 1.69 -0.70 -5.68
N LEU A 104 1.61 -1.77 -6.47
CA LEU A 104 0.41 -2.22 -7.17
C LEU A 104 0.05 -3.65 -6.79
N ASN A 105 -1.26 -3.92 -6.69
CA ASN A 105 -1.76 -5.28 -6.58
C ASN A 105 -1.71 -5.96 -7.96
N ALA A 106 -0.87 -6.98 -8.11
CA ALA A 106 -0.69 -7.72 -9.36
C ALA A 106 -1.88 -8.63 -9.70
N ASP A 107 -2.76 -8.91 -8.74
CA ASP A 107 -3.99 -9.68 -8.94
C ASP A 107 -5.19 -8.81 -9.36
N ASP A 108 -5.04 -7.47 -9.32
CA ASP A 108 -6.10 -6.55 -9.72
C ASP A 108 -6.24 -6.49 -11.24
N THR A 109 -7.49 -6.47 -11.72
CA THR A 109 -7.82 -6.42 -13.17
C THR A 109 -7.17 -5.22 -13.88
N PHE A 110 -6.96 -4.10 -13.16
CA PHE A 110 -6.37 -2.88 -13.72
C PHE A 110 -4.85 -2.76 -13.47
N PHE A 111 -4.19 -3.82 -12.98
CA PHE A 111 -2.74 -3.82 -12.77
C PHE A 111 -1.97 -3.38 -14.01
N GLY A 112 -2.29 -3.97 -15.19
CA GLY A 112 -1.63 -3.62 -16.46
C GLY A 112 -1.83 -2.16 -16.87
N LEU A 113 -3.01 -1.59 -16.60
CA LEU A 113 -3.31 -0.18 -16.85
C LEU A 113 -2.43 0.72 -15.99
N HIS A 114 -2.40 0.48 -14.68
CA HIS A 114 -1.63 1.28 -13.71
C HIS A 114 -0.12 1.17 -13.99
N LYS A 115 0.37 -0.04 -14.28
CA LYS A 115 1.76 -0.29 -14.67
C LYS A 115 2.16 0.52 -15.90
N LYS A 116 1.30 0.55 -16.94
CA LYS A 116 1.52 1.35 -18.16
C LYS A 116 1.59 2.85 -17.87
N ILE A 117 0.72 3.36 -16.98
CA ILE A 117 0.71 4.77 -16.58
C ILE A 117 2.02 5.10 -15.85
N ALA A 118 2.42 4.27 -14.89
CA ALA A 118 3.66 4.45 -14.13
C ALA A 118 4.89 4.47 -15.04
N HIS A 119 5.00 3.53 -15.99
CA HIS A 119 6.12 3.48 -16.95
C HIS A 119 6.20 4.76 -17.81
N LYS A 120 5.05 5.29 -18.27
CA LYS A 120 5.03 6.56 -19.01
C LYS A 120 5.53 7.74 -18.19
N LYS A 121 5.38 7.68 -16.88
CA LYS A 121 5.86 8.69 -15.92
C LYS A 121 7.24 8.37 -15.36
N LYS A 122 7.90 7.31 -15.84
CA LYS A 122 9.21 6.84 -15.37
C LYS A 122 9.24 6.51 -13.86
N ILE A 123 8.07 6.16 -13.28
CA ILE A 123 7.94 5.75 -11.89
C ILE A 123 8.24 4.26 -11.76
N LYS A 124 9.02 3.88 -10.77
CA LYS A 124 9.33 2.48 -10.46
C LYS A 124 8.11 1.75 -9.96
N VAL A 125 7.83 0.57 -10.50
CA VAL A 125 6.69 -0.27 -10.10
C VAL A 125 7.19 -1.41 -9.23
N LEU A 126 6.57 -1.57 -8.06
CA LEU A 126 6.66 -2.76 -7.23
C LEU A 126 5.28 -3.39 -7.12
N SER A 127 5.23 -4.70 -7.04
CA SER A 127 3.97 -5.43 -7.07
C SER A 127 3.85 -6.46 -5.95
N PHE A 128 2.63 -6.69 -5.51
CA PHE A 128 2.29 -7.76 -4.59
C PHE A 128 1.10 -8.57 -5.12
N GLY A 129 1.00 -9.81 -4.70
CA GLY A 129 -0.11 -10.67 -5.12
C GLY A 129 -0.16 -12.00 -4.40
N ILE A 130 -1.28 -12.70 -4.58
CA ILE A 130 -1.51 -14.07 -4.11
C ILE A 130 -1.44 -15.02 -5.30
N ASN A 131 -2.14 -14.69 -6.39
CA ASN A 131 -2.31 -15.54 -7.56
C ASN A 131 -1.26 -15.27 -8.64
N ASN A 132 -0.88 -14.02 -8.83
CA ASN A 132 0.08 -13.63 -9.86
C ASN A 132 1.49 -14.13 -9.51
N GLN A 133 2.01 -15.05 -10.32
CA GLN A 133 3.32 -15.67 -10.11
C GLN A 133 4.51 -14.72 -10.32
N TYR A 134 4.29 -13.59 -10.98
CA TYR A 134 5.33 -12.60 -11.31
C TYR A 134 5.31 -11.39 -10.35
N ALA A 135 4.48 -11.41 -9.30
CA ALA A 135 4.52 -10.36 -8.28
C ALA A 135 5.86 -10.36 -7.54
N ASP A 136 6.40 -9.17 -7.28
CA ASP A 136 7.69 -9.01 -6.58
C ASP A 136 7.63 -9.56 -5.15
N ILE A 137 6.50 -9.34 -4.48
CA ILE A 137 6.18 -9.96 -3.18
C ILE A 137 4.92 -10.81 -3.33
N LYS A 138 5.09 -12.11 -3.13
CA LYS A 138 4.03 -13.09 -3.35
C LYS A 138 3.76 -13.92 -2.11
N LEU A 139 2.48 -14.17 -1.82
CA LEU A 139 2.09 -15.23 -0.89
C LEU A 139 2.43 -16.59 -1.53
N ASN A 140 3.30 -17.36 -0.86
CA ASN A 140 3.66 -18.70 -1.34
C ASN A 140 2.72 -19.76 -0.75
N ASN A 141 2.54 -19.78 0.57
CA ASN A 141 1.59 -20.65 1.26
C ASN A 141 1.22 -20.11 2.64
N ILE A 142 0.20 -20.72 3.24
CA ILE A 142 -0.26 -20.46 4.60
C ILE A 142 -0.04 -21.72 5.42
N ILE A 143 0.62 -21.59 6.57
CA ILE A 143 0.91 -22.68 7.49
C ILE A 143 0.06 -22.47 8.75
N LYS A 144 -0.82 -23.42 9.06
CA LYS A 144 -1.62 -23.43 10.29
C LYS A 144 -0.86 -24.21 11.38
N SER A 145 -0.67 -23.60 12.54
CA SER A 145 -0.15 -24.24 13.74
C SER A 145 -1.18 -24.09 14.87
N LYS A 146 -1.25 -25.02 15.83
CA LYS A 146 -2.32 -25.20 16.85
C LYS A 146 -3.09 -23.93 17.28
N LYS A 147 -2.45 -22.77 17.38
CA LYS A 147 -3.09 -21.49 17.77
C LYS A 147 -2.62 -20.27 16.98
N LYS A 148 -1.83 -20.46 15.90
CA LYS A 148 -1.24 -19.35 15.14
C LYS A 148 -1.17 -19.69 13.67
N TYR A 149 -1.25 -18.68 12.83
CA TYR A 149 -0.97 -18.80 11.41
C TYR A 149 0.39 -18.21 11.08
N LYS A 150 1.07 -18.81 10.12
CA LYS A 150 2.24 -18.24 9.47
C LYS A 150 1.96 -18.11 7.98
N ILE A 151 2.31 -16.98 7.42
CA ILE A 151 2.31 -16.78 5.97
C ILE A 151 3.74 -16.93 5.49
N CYS A 152 3.94 -17.73 4.46
CA CYS A 152 5.21 -17.84 3.75
C CYS A 152 5.17 -16.89 2.56
N ILE A 153 6.07 -15.92 2.54
CA ILE A 153 6.20 -14.93 1.47
C ILE A 153 7.40 -15.27 0.62
N LYS A 154 7.25 -15.18 -0.70
CA LYS A 154 8.34 -15.30 -1.67
C LYS A 154 8.74 -13.92 -2.17
N ILE A 155 10.04 -13.62 -2.12
CA ILE A 155 10.68 -12.38 -2.57
C ILE A 155 11.93 -12.78 -3.33
N ASN A 156 12.03 -12.44 -4.62
CA ASN A 156 13.21 -12.78 -5.44
C ASN A 156 13.70 -14.24 -5.25
N ASN A 157 12.77 -15.21 -5.29
CA ASN A 157 13.02 -16.64 -5.03
C ASN A 157 13.39 -17.04 -3.59
N ILE A 158 13.56 -16.10 -2.68
CA ILE A 158 13.80 -16.39 -1.26
C ILE A 158 12.46 -16.44 -0.52
N LYS A 159 12.34 -17.40 0.40
CA LYS A 159 11.13 -17.56 1.21
C LYS A 159 11.36 -17.05 2.62
N LYS A 160 10.38 -16.31 3.17
CA LYS A 160 10.36 -15.89 4.57
C LYS A 160 8.98 -16.10 5.18
N ASN A 161 8.97 -16.57 6.43
CA ASN A 161 7.74 -16.78 7.20
C ASN A 161 7.47 -15.59 8.13
N PHE A 162 6.22 -15.14 8.18
CA PHE A 162 5.74 -14.17 9.16
C PHE A 162 4.58 -14.79 9.95
N SER A 163 4.59 -14.57 11.26
CA SER A 163 3.48 -14.92 12.12
C SER A 163 2.36 -13.87 11.99
N VAL A 164 1.11 -14.31 11.90
CA VAL A 164 -0.06 -13.44 11.73
C VAL A 164 -1.16 -13.84 12.71
N SER A 165 -2.08 -12.93 13.01
CA SER A 165 -3.28 -13.19 13.81
C SER A 165 -4.24 -14.13 13.09
N ASN A 166 -5.25 -14.65 13.79
CA ASN A 166 -6.19 -15.63 13.23
C ASN A 166 -7.10 -15.04 12.14
N ASP A 167 -7.33 -13.74 12.16
CA ASP A 167 -8.18 -13.00 11.23
C ASP A 167 -7.43 -12.41 10.03
N PHE A 168 -6.15 -12.78 9.84
CA PHE A 168 -5.26 -12.25 8.79
C PHE A 168 -5.84 -12.38 7.37
N GLN A 169 -6.73 -13.34 7.14
CA GLN A 169 -7.35 -13.56 5.83
C GLN A 169 -8.11 -12.32 5.33
N ASN A 170 -8.70 -11.55 6.25
CA ASN A 170 -9.45 -10.34 5.93
C ASN A 170 -8.53 -9.21 5.41
N TYR A 171 -7.22 -9.27 5.68
CA TYR A 171 -6.28 -8.22 5.32
C TYR A 171 -4.93 -8.71 4.75
N ILE A 172 -4.92 -9.95 4.20
CA ILE A 172 -3.70 -10.54 3.63
C ILE A 172 -3.08 -9.64 2.54
N TYR A 173 -3.89 -9.06 1.66
CA TYR A 173 -3.42 -8.12 0.65
C TYR A 173 -2.81 -6.86 1.27
N ASN A 174 -3.34 -6.39 2.41
CA ASN A 174 -2.75 -5.25 3.14
C ASN A 174 -1.39 -5.61 3.75
N ILE A 175 -1.22 -6.85 4.23
CA ILE A 175 0.08 -7.33 4.71
C ILE A 175 1.10 -7.39 3.56
N LEU A 176 0.71 -7.93 2.40
CA LEU A 176 1.57 -7.99 1.22
C LEU A 176 1.96 -6.59 0.74
N ALA A 177 0.99 -5.67 0.66
CA ALA A 177 1.23 -4.27 0.31
C ALA A 177 2.20 -3.58 1.29
N ALA A 178 2.01 -3.77 2.61
CA ALA A 178 2.89 -3.21 3.63
C ALA A 178 4.31 -3.76 3.54
N LEU A 179 4.47 -5.07 3.28
CA LEU A 179 5.78 -5.67 3.03
C LEU A 179 6.44 -5.10 1.77
N THR A 180 5.66 -4.87 0.71
CA THR A 180 6.16 -4.30 -0.54
C THR A 180 6.65 -2.87 -0.34
N VAL A 181 5.90 -2.03 0.40
CA VAL A 181 6.37 -0.69 0.78
C VAL A 181 7.66 -0.77 1.60
N LYS A 182 7.68 -1.66 2.61
CA LYS A 182 8.86 -1.82 3.48
C LYS A 182 10.09 -2.33 2.72
N SER A 183 9.93 -3.06 1.62
CA SER A 183 11.06 -3.55 0.82
C SER A 183 11.87 -2.44 0.15
N VAL A 184 11.30 -1.24 0.02
CA VAL A 184 12.03 -0.07 -0.51
C VAL A 184 13.09 0.42 0.48
N PHE A 185 12.80 0.33 1.78
CA PHE A 185 13.63 0.92 2.84
C PHE A 185 14.43 -0.11 3.63
N PHE A 186 13.93 -1.35 3.72
CA PHE A 186 14.45 -2.38 4.63
C PHE A 186 14.70 -3.67 3.88
N ASN A 187 15.71 -4.40 4.33
CA ASN A 187 15.85 -5.81 3.95
C ASN A 187 14.74 -6.63 4.62
N ILE A 188 13.73 -7.02 3.86
CA ILE A 188 12.57 -7.78 4.33
C ILE A 188 12.98 -9.08 5.04
N LEU A 189 14.09 -9.69 4.62
CA LEU A 189 14.58 -10.94 5.24
C LEU A 189 15.07 -10.73 6.68
N LYS A 190 15.42 -9.50 7.04
CA LYS A 190 15.86 -9.14 8.41
C LYS A 190 14.72 -8.66 9.31
N LEU A 191 13.53 -8.40 8.78
CA LEU A 191 12.38 -7.96 9.58
C LEU A 191 11.99 -9.02 10.62
N ASP A 192 11.51 -8.57 11.78
CA ASP A 192 10.95 -9.46 12.80
C ASP A 192 9.79 -10.29 12.22
N LYS A 193 9.86 -11.60 12.40
CA LYS A 193 8.82 -12.55 11.97
C LYS A 193 7.47 -12.29 12.61
N ASN A 194 7.41 -11.60 13.73
CA ASN A 194 6.19 -11.31 14.50
C ASN A 194 5.65 -9.89 14.26
N ILE A 195 6.20 -9.17 13.29
CA ILE A 195 5.84 -7.75 13.05
C ILE A 195 4.33 -7.53 12.82
N PHE A 196 3.62 -8.55 12.33
CA PHE A 196 2.18 -8.55 12.08
C PHE A 196 1.33 -9.25 13.16
N LEU A 197 1.96 -9.80 14.22
CA LEU A 197 1.22 -10.24 15.40
C LEU A 197 0.66 -9.03 16.13
N ASN A 198 -0.51 -9.15 16.73
CA ASN A 198 -1.15 -8.09 17.51
C ASN A 198 -1.63 -6.88 16.68
N PHE A 199 -1.79 -7.02 15.39
CA PHE A 199 -2.55 -6.09 14.60
C PHE A 199 -4.05 -6.42 14.76
N LYS A 200 -4.80 -5.48 15.35
CA LYS A 200 -6.27 -5.54 15.47
C LYS A 200 -6.92 -4.55 14.53
#